data_c5641fe4055ab06d3aeeb1c9d98e894d
#
_entry.id   c5641fe4055ab06d3aeeb1c9d98e894d
#
_cell.length_a   1.000
_cell.length_b   1.000
_cell.length_c   1.000
_cell.angle_alpha   90.00
_cell.angle_beta   90.00
_cell.angle_gamma   90.00
#
_symmetry.space_group_name_H-M   'P 1'
#
loop_
_entity.id
_entity.type
_entity.pdbx_description
1 polymer ?
#
loop_
_entity_poly.entity_id
_entity_poly.type
_entity_poly.pdbx_seq_one_letter_code
_entity_poly.pdbx_strand_id
1 'polypeptide(L)'
;MITKNNTVAVLMGGVSREADISRKTGTAILQALLSLGYHAVKVEYNPSCVLKQLKAVGAEVVFIALHGKYGEDGTIQSILELSKIPYTGSGVSSSAITMDKIISSRVFKDAGVRMAFSKPYYLKNGIDTVAESIEKNFKFPVVLKPACEGSTIGLEIVYEKEKLKEALKRVFAIAVSYTH
;
A
#
# COMPACT_ATOMS: atom_id res chain seq x y z
N MET A 1 7.68 27.77 2.39
CA MET A 1 8.83 26.95 1.90
C MET A 1 9.34 26.15 3.08
N ILE A 2 9.58 24.86 2.94
CA ILE A 2 10.10 24.01 4.02
C ILE A 2 11.58 24.29 4.19
N THR A 3 12.02 24.53 5.42
CA THR A 3 13.41 24.81 5.79
C THR A 3 13.91 23.79 6.80
N LYS A 4 15.20 23.80 7.11
CA LYS A 4 15.81 22.92 8.11
C LYS A 4 15.29 23.16 9.54
N ASN A 5 14.68 24.32 9.80
CA ASN A 5 14.12 24.67 11.10
C ASN A 5 12.73 24.10 11.33
N ASN A 6 12.04 23.66 10.25
CA ASN A 6 10.73 23.05 10.40
C ASN A 6 10.85 21.65 11.02
N THR A 7 9.93 21.33 11.91
CA THR A 7 9.84 19.99 12.51
C THR A 7 9.31 18.99 11.49
N VAL A 8 10.16 18.08 11.02
CA VAL A 8 9.80 16.97 10.11
C VAL A 8 9.48 15.73 10.92
N ALA A 9 8.21 15.34 10.98
CA ALA A 9 7.80 14.09 11.59
C ALA A 9 7.98 12.93 10.60
N VAL A 10 8.86 11.99 10.90
CA VAL A 10 9.01 10.75 10.11
C VAL A 10 8.03 9.72 10.64
N LEU A 11 6.94 9.53 9.89
CA LEU A 11 5.84 8.65 10.27
C LEU A 11 6.16 7.22 9.80
N MET A 12 6.30 6.28 10.74
CA MET A 12 6.74 4.91 10.46
C MET A 12 6.01 3.88 11.31
N GLY A 13 6.18 2.59 10.99
CA GLY A 13 5.57 1.47 11.71
C GLY A 13 4.11 1.26 11.34
N GLY A 14 3.23 1.35 12.31
CA GLY A 14 1.79 1.20 12.12
C GLY A 14 1.28 -0.21 12.28
N VAL A 15 0.09 -0.47 11.70
CA VAL A 15 -0.67 -1.71 11.91
C VAL A 15 -0.71 -2.62 10.68
N SER A 16 -0.09 -2.20 9.58
CA SER A 16 -0.03 -3.02 8.37
C SER A 16 0.90 -4.23 8.55
N ARG A 17 0.77 -5.21 7.67
CA ARG A 17 1.70 -6.35 7.63
C ARG A 17 3.13 -5.96 7.27
N GLU A 18 3.33 -4.73 6.78
CA GLU A 18 4.61 -4.17 6.39
C GLU A 18 5.21 -3.22 7.46
N ALA A 19 4.65 -3.22 8.69
CA ALA A 19 5.06 -2.31 9.77
C ALA A 19 6.56 -2.37 10.10
N ASP A 20 7.16 -3.56 10.08
CA ASP A 20 8.59 -3.72 10.36
C ASP A 20 9.48 -3.17 9.23
N ILE A 21 9.04 -3.31 7.97
CA ILE A 21 9.71 -2.70 6.83
C ILE A 21 9.60 -1.17 6.93
N SER A 22 8.41 -0.66 7.28
CA SER A 22 8.19 0.76 7.52
C SER A 22 9.09 1.32 8.62
N ARG A 23 9.29 0.61 9.73
CA ARG A 23 10.23 1.04 10.78
C ARG A 23 11.68 1.10 10.29
N LYS A 24 12.11 0.13 9.49
CA LYS A 24 13.46 0.13 8.89
C LYS A 24 13.65 1.32 7.94
N THR A 25 12.71 1.49 7.01
CA THR A 25 12.70 2.62 6.06
C THR A 25 12.69 3.96 6.80
N GLY A 26 11.77 4.13 7.75
CA GLY A 26 11.64 5.37 8.52
C GLY A 26 12.87 5.68 9.38
N THR A 27 13.49 4.66 9.96
CA THR A 27 14.74 4.87 10.71
C THR A 27 15.87 5.36 9.82
N ALA A 28 16.03 4.79 8.62
CA ALA A 28 17.05 5.25 7.68
C ALA A 28 16.78 6.69 7.21
N ILE A 29 15.52 7.02 6.92
CA ILE A 29 15.10 8.38 6.56
C ILE A 29 15.37 9.37 7.68
N LEU A 30 15.00 9.01 8.93
CA LEU A 30 15.24 9.86 10.10
C LEU A 30 16.72 10.17 10.26
N GLN A 31 17.58 9.16 10.19
CA GLN A 31 19.04 9.35 10.29
C GLN A 31 19.58 10.23 9.16
N ALA A 32 19.11 10.03 7.92
CA ALA A 32 19.51 10.85 6.79
C ALA A 32 19.10 12.33 6.98
N LEU A 33 17.88 12.60 7.41
CA LEU A 33 17.41 13.95 7.69
C LEU A 33 18.23 14.63 8.79
N LEU A 34 18.49 13.92 9.89
CA LEU A 34 19.33 14.42 10.99
C LEU A 34 20.77 14.73 10.52
N SER A 35 21.38 13.85 9.71
CA SER A 35 22.73 14.06 9.18
C SER A 35 22.81 15.27 8.22
N LEU A 36 21.70 15.60 7.55
CA LEU A 36 21.57 16.77 6.68
C LEU A 36 21.23 18.07 7.46
N GLY A 37 21.10 17.97 8.79
CA GLY A 37 20.82 19.11 9.67
C GLY A 37 19.35 19.54 9.71
N TYR A 38 18.41 18.67 9.34
CA TYR A 38 16.98 18.90 9.54
C TYR A 38 16.56 18.58 10.98
N HIS A 39 15.59 19.34 11.51
CA HIS A 39 14.95 18.99 12.77
C HIS A 39 13.91 17.88 12.51
N ALA A 40 14.33 16.63 12.59
CA ALA A 40 13.50 15.47 12.31
C ALA A 40 13.20 14.66 13.58
N VAL A 41 11.96 14.20 13.72
CA VAL A 41 11.50 13.41 14.86
C VAL A 41 10.79 12.14 14.41
N LYS A 42 10.98 11.05 15.14
CA LYS A 42 10.26 9.79 14.90
C LYS A 42 8.83 9.89 15.42
N VAL A 43 7.87 9.42 14.62
CA VAL A 43 6.49 9.19 15.07
C VAL A 43 6.09 7.75 14.68
N GLU A 44 5.83 6.92 15.69
CA GLU A 44 5.27 5.58 15.49
C GLU A 44 3.79 5.71 15.18
N TYR A 45 3.38 5.27 14.00
CA TYR A 45 2.02 5.48 13.49
C TYR A 45 0.97 4.70 14.26
N ASN A 46 0.00 5.41 14.82
CA ASN A 46 -1.23 4.84 15.36
C ASN A 46 -2.43 5.53 14.70
N PRO A 47 -3.21 4.80 13.86
CA PRO A 47 -4.33 5.39 13.13
C PRO A 47 -5.39 6.04 14.02
N SER A 48 -5.56 5.54 15.24
CA SER A 48 -6.57 6.08 16.18
C SER A 48 -6.21 7.43 16.79
N CYS A 49 -4.94 7.84 16.76
CA CYS A 49 -4.49 9.07 17.43
C CYS A 49 -3.38 9.84 16.69
N VAL A 50 -3.17 9.56 15.41
CA VAL A 50 -2.05 10.15 14.63
C VAL A 50 -2.00 11.67 14.70
N LEU A 51 -3.13 12.37 14.63
CA LEU A 51 -3.16 13.84 14.75
C LEU A 51 -2.70 14.33 16.14
N LYS A 52 -3.06 13.60 17.19
CA LYS A 52 -2.58 13.92 18.53
C LYS A 52 -1.08 13.69 18.65
N GLN A 53 -0.57 12.61 18.05
CA GLN A 53 0.87 12.32 18.01
C GLN A 53 1.64 13.41 17.25
N LEU A 54 1.17 13.81 16.07
CA LEU A 54 1.81 14.86 15.27
C LEU A 54 1.80 16.22 15.97
N LYS A 55 0.69 16.59 16.61
CA LYS A 55 0.60 17.82 17.42
C LYS A 55 1.56 17.80 18.60
N ALA A 56 1.69 16.66 19.28
CA ALA A 56 2.56 16.51 20.46
C ALA A 56 4.05 16.75 20.13
N VAL A 57 4.48 16.45 18.92
CA VAL A 57 5.86 16.69 18.45
C VAL A 57 6.01 18.02 17.70
N GLY A 58 4.95 18.80 17.56
CA GLY A 58 4.97 20.06 16.82
C GLY A 58 5.26 19.86 15.33
N ALA A 59 4.75 18.78 14.72
CA ALA A 59 5.00 18.46 13.32
C ALA A 59 4.49 19.54 12.38
N GLU A 60 5.37 20.11 11.57
CA GLU A 60 5.06 21.08 10.51
C GLU A 60 5.06 20.43 9.12
N VAL A 61 5.76 19.31 8.99
CA VAL A 61 5.85 18.49 7.76
C VAL A 61 5.86 17.02 8.17
N VAL A 62 5.23 16.18 7.38
CA VAL A 62 5.28 14.72 7.58
C VAL A 62 6.05 14.05 6.46
N PHE A 63 7.08 13.29 6.80
CA PHE A 63 7.67 12.32 5.89
C PHE A 63 6.95 10.98 6.08
N ILE A 64 6.17 10.55 5.09
CA ILE A 64 5.46 9.27 5.13
C ILE A 64 6.43 8.16 4.78
N ALA A 65 6.83 7.35 5.77
CA ALA A 65 7.64 6.15 5.61
C ALA A 65 6.80 4.87 5.86
N LEU A 66 5.48 5.01 5.81
CA LEU A 66 4.54 3.90 5.96
C LEU A 66 4.48 3.07 4.68
N HIS A 67 4.18 1.78 4.84
CA HIS A 67 3.94 0.85 3.74
C HIS A 67 2.59 0.14 3.91
N GLY A 68 1.94 -0.14 2.76
CA GLY A 68 0.67 -0.85 2.71
C GLY A 68 -0.50 -0.05 3.26
N LYS A 69 -1.43 -0.77 3.89
CA LYS A 69 -2.69 -0.22 4.39
C LYS A 69 -2.49 0.97 5.34
N TYR A 70 -3.32 2.00 5.17
CA TYR A 70 -3.31 3.29 5.85
C TYR A 70 -2.11 4.20 5.51
N GLY A 71 -1.05 3.67 4.88
CA GLY A 71 0.13 4.44 4.47
C GLY A 71 0.14 4.84 3.00
N GLU A 72 -0.28 3.91 2.13
CA GLU A 72 -0.20 4.06 0.67
C GLU A 72 -1.57 4.11 -0.03
N ASP A 73 -2.66 3.99 0.72
CA ASP A 73 -4.04 3.88 0.21
C ASP A 73 -4.84 5.19 0.23
N GLY A 74 -4.20 6.33 0.50
CA GLY A 74 -4.85 7.63 0.60
C GLY A 74 -5.36 7.98 1.99
N THR A 75 -5.36 7.04 2.94
CA THR A 75 -5.93 7.26 4.29
C THR A 75 -5.16 8.30 5.08
N ILE A 76 -3.86 8.12 5.28
CA ILE A 76 -3.03 9.11 6.00
C ILE A 76 -2.94 10.41 5.23
N GLN A 77 -2.88 10.37 3.90
CA GLN A 77 -2.86 11.55 3.05
C GLN A 77 -4.11 12.41 3.28
N SER A 78 -5.30 11.80 3.35
CA SER A 78 -6.55 12.50 3.65
C SER A 78 -6.52 13.20 5.01
N ILE A 79 -6.00 12.53 6.03
CA ILE A 79 -5.88 13.10 7.38
C ILE A 79 -4.96 14.32 7.37
N LEU A 80 -3.83 14.23 6.67
CA LEU A 80 -2.83 15.30 6.59
C LEU A 80 -3.35 16.50 5.77
N GLU A 81 -4.05 16.26 4.65
CA GLU A 81 -4.68 17.34 3.86
C GLU A 81 -5.75 18.09 4.66
N LEU A 82 -6.65 17.37 5.34
CA LEU A 82 -7.66 17.98 6.21
C LEU A 82 -7.02 18.79 7.34
N SER A 83 -5.87 18.38 7.81
CA SER A 83 -5.12 19.06 8.87
C SER A 83 -4.20 20.15 8.35
N LYS A 84 -4.11 20.34 7.03
CA LYS A 84 -3.22 21.30 6.35
C LYS A 84 -1.73 21.08 6.69
N ILE A 85 -1.34 19.83 6.92
CA ILE A 85 0.05 19.46 7.19
C ILE A 85 0.66 18.95 5.87
N PRO A 86 1.69 19.61 5.33
CA PRO A 86 2.40 19.13 4.14
C PRO A 86 3.04 17.77 4.38
N TYR A 87 3.10 16.94 3.34
CA TYR A 87 3.68 15.59 3.44
C TYR A 87 4.40 15.19 2.16
N THR A 88 5.22 14.15 2.25
CA THR A 88 5.92 13.57 1.10
C THR A 88 5.08 12.49 0.42
N GLY A 89 5.17 12.42 -0.91
CA GLY A 89 4.52 11.39 -1.71
C GLY A 89 3.31 11.91 -2.50
N SER A 90 2.54 10.97 -3.03
CA SER A 90 1.37 11.25 -3.86
C SER A 90 0.16 11.66 -3.01
N GLY A 91 -0.75 12.44 -3.59
CA GLY A 91 -2.00 12.85 -2.96
C GLY A 91 -3.01 11.70 -2.79
N VAL A 92 -4.14 12.02 -2.16
CA VAL A 92 -5.18 11.05 -1.77
C VAL A 92 -5.65 10.19 -2.95
N SER A 93 -6.09 10.82 -4.04
CA SER A 93 -6.67 10.10 -5.19
C SER A 93 -5.65 9.18 -5.87
N SER A 94 -4.42 9.68 -6.08
CA SER A 94 -3.35 8.87 -6.70
C SER A 94 -3.01 7.67 -5.84
N SER A 95 -2.85 7.86 -4.52
CA SER A 95 -2.55 6.78 -3.58
C SER A 95 -3.66 5.72 -3.56
N ALA A 96 -4.92 6.13 -3.47
CA ALA A 96 -6.06 5.22 -3.46
C ALA A 96 -6.19 4.42 -4.76
N ILE A 97 -6.03 5.07 -5.92
CA ILE A 97 -6.10 4.41 -7.23
C ILE A 97 -4.95 3.41 -7.40
N THR A 98 -3.73 3.79 -7.07
CA THR A 98 -2.56 2.94 -7.30
C THR A 98 -2.47 1.77 -6.35
N MET A 99 -3.04 1.87 -5.15
CA MET A 99 -3.12 0.76 -4.20
C MET A 99 -4.04 -0.36 -4.68
N ASP A 100 -5.13 -0.04 -5.40
CA ASP A 100 -6.03 -1.02 -5.99
C ASP A 100 -5.58 -1.41 -7.41
N LYS A 101 -5.03 -2.62 -7.56
CA LYS A 101 -4.52 -3.14 -8.85
C LYS A 101 -5.61 -3.28 -9.92
N ILE A 102 -6.88 -3.43 -9.53
CA ILE A 102 -8.00 -3.53 -10.46
C ILE A 102 -8.33 -2.14 -11.02
N ILE A 103 -8.40 -1.15 -10.15
CA ILE A 103 -8.69 0.24 -10.53
C ILE A 103 -7.50 0.82 -11.29
N SER A 104 -6.29 0.69 -10.76
CA SER A 104 -5.08 1.24 -11.41
C SER A 104 -4.87 0.67 -12.81
N SER A 105 -5.09 -0.63 -13.01
CA SER A 105 -4.94 -1.23 -14.35
C SER A 105 -5.95 -0.69 -15.36
N ARG A 106 -7.18 -0.34 -14.93
CA ARG A 106 -8.19 0.29 -15.78
C ARG A 106 -7.79 1.71 -16.17
N VAL A 107 -7.36 2.50 -15.17
CA VAL A 107 -6.91 3.89 -15.39
C VAL A 107 -5.69 3.92 -16.32
N PHE A 108 -4.70 3.05 -16.10
CA PHE A 108 -3.52 3.00 -16.96
C PHE A 108 -3.84 2.54 -18.38
N LYS A 109 -4.75 1.57 -18.53
CA LYS A 109 -5.20 1.12 -19.86
C LYS A 109 -5.94 2.25 -20.60
N ASP A 110 -6.80 2.99 -19.92
CA ASP A 110 -7.52 4.13 -20.49
C ASP A 110 -6.56 5.26 -20.90
N ALA A 111 -5.51 5.47 -20.12
CA ALA A 111 -4.43 6.41 -20.45
C ALA A 111 -3.45 5.91 -21.54
N GLY A 112 -3.72 4.78 -22.17
CA GLY A 112 -2.87 4.22 -23.25
C GLY A 112 -1.57 3.58 -22.75
N VAL A 113 -1.39 3.37 -21.45
CA VAL A 113 -0.20 2.71 -20.91
C VAL A 113 -0.25 1.21 -21.24
N ARG A 114 0.85 0.69 -21.80
CA ARG A 114 0.96 -0.74 -22.10
C ARG A 114 1.00 -1.57 -20.83
N MET A 115 -0.03 -2.40 -20.62
CA MET A 115 -0.17 -3.25 -19.45
C MET A 115 -0.09 -4.73 -19.83
N ALA A 116 0.42 -5.55 -18.90
CA ALA A 116 0.29 -6.99 -19.00
C ALA A 116 -1.19 -7.40 -18.94
N PHE A 117 -1.55 -8.48 -19.67
CA PHE A 117 -2.91 -9.01 -19.61
C PHE A 117 -3.22 -9.48 -18.17
N SER A 118 -4.30 -8.96 -17.62
CA SER A 118 -4.79 -9.33 -16.29
C SER A 118 -6.30 -9.34 -16.26
N LYS A 119 -6.88 -10.17 -15.39
CA LYS A 119 -8.33 -10.30 -15.22
C LYS A 119 -8.65 -10.37 -13.73
N PRO A 120 -9.57 -9.53 -13.23
CA PRO A 120 -9.99 -9.59 -11.84
C PRO A 120 -10.93 -10.77 -11.62
N TYR A 121 -10.78 -11.42 -10.45
CA TYR A 121 -11.62 -12.49 -9.97
C TYR A 121 -12.07 -12.21 -8.54
N TYR A 122 -13.25 -12.68 -8.17
CA TYR A 122 -13.88 -12.43 -6.88
C TYR A 122 -14.28 -13.74 -6.22
N LEU A 123 -14.05 -13.88 -4.92
CA LEU A 123 -14.37 -15.09 -4.14
C LEU A 123 -15.85 -15.48 -4.25
N LYS A 124 -16.74 -14.50 -4.33
CA LYS A 124 -18.20 -14.72 -4.53
C LYS A 124 -18.56 -15.56 -5.76
N ASN A 125 -17.67 -15.65 -6.74
CA ASN A 125 -17.87 -16.48 -7.93
C ASN A 125 -17.59 -17.97 -7.70
N GLY A 126 -17.04 -18.32 -6.54
CA GLY A 126 -16.61 -19.70 -6.21
C GLY A 126 -15.26 -20.07 -6.81
N ILE A 127 -14.47 -20.81 -6.05
CA ILE A 127 -13.09 -21.18 -6.43
C ILE A 127 -13.07 -22.03 -7.72
N ASP A 128 -14.00 -22.96 -7.87
CA ASP A 128 -14.06 -23.84 -9.04
C ASP A 128 -14.32 -23.06 -10.33
N THR A 129 -15.32 -22.19 -10.32
CA THR A 129 -15.65 -21.31 -11.46
C THR A 129 -14.49 -20.37 -11.81
N VAL A 130 -13.81 -19.84 -10.79
CA VAL A 130 -12.63 -18.99 -11.00
C VAL A 130 -11.48 -19.78 -11.63
N ALA A 131 -11.21 -20.99 -11.13
CA ALA A 131 -10.16 -21.85 -11.66
C ALA A 131 -10.41 -22.20 -13.13
N GLU A 132 -11.62 -22.68 -13.48
CA GLU A 132 -12.01 -22.96 -14.86
C GLU A 132 -11.84 -21.74 -15.78
N SER A 133 -12.21 -20.56 -15.29
CA SER A 133 -12.04 -19.32 -16.06
C SER A 133 -10.58 -18.96 -16.27
N ILE A 134 -9.69 -19.19 -15.29
CA ILE A 134 -8.25 -18.96 -15.41
C ILE A 134 -7.67 -19.94 -16.44
N GLU A 135 -7.95 -21.22 -16.31
CA GLU A 135 -7.48 -22.25 -17.27
C GLU A 135 -7.88 -21.96 -18.71
N LYS A 136 -9.08 -21.42 -18.92
CA LYS A 136 -9.57 -21.02 -20.24
C LYS A 136 -8.89 -19.77 -20.81
N ASN A 137 -8.55 -18.80 -19.98
CA ASN A 137 -8.10 -17.47 -20.43
C ASN A 137 -6.58 -17.26 -20.36
N PHE A 138 -5.85 -18.10 -19.63
CA PHE A 138 -4.41 -17.92 -19.39
C PHE A 138 -3.63 -19.19 -19.72
N LYS A 139 -2.38 -18.99 -20.15
CA LYS A 139 -1.37 -20.04 -20.24
C LYS A 139 -0.54 -20.03 -18.95
N PHE A 140 -0.23 -21.21 -18.42
CA PHE A 140 0.66 -21.33 -17.26
C PHE A 140 2.13 -21.09 -17.65
N PRO A 141 2.96 -20.51 -16.75
CA PRO A 141 2.62 -20.16 -15.38
C PRO A 141 1.75 -18.88 -15.29
N VAL A 142 0.91 -18.81 -14.23
CA VAL A 142 0.10 -17.63 -13.92
C VAL A 142 0.50 -17.03 -12.58
N VAL A 143 0.33 -15.71 -12.43
CA VAL A 143 0.57 -15.00 -11.18
C VAL A 143 -0.77 -14.56 -10.60
N LEU A 144 -1.05 -15.02 -9.38
CA LEU A 144 -2.20 -14.60 -8.58
C LEU A 144 -1.75 -13.55 -7.57
N LYS A 145 -2.52 -12.47 -7.43
CA LYS A 145 -2.20 -11.37 -6.50
C LYS A 145 -3.48 -10.85 -5.84
N PRO A 146 -3.47 -10.54 -4.53
CA PRO A 146 -4.53 -9.74 -3.92
C PRO A 146 -4.60 -8.36 -4.58
N ALA A 147 -5.81 -7.81 -4.71
CA ALA A 147 -6.01 -6.53 -5.38
C ALA A 147 -5.36 -5.36 -4.63
N CYS A 148 -5.48 -5.33 -3.29
CA CYS A 148 -5.14 -4.19 -2.45
C CYS A 148 -3.99 -4.47 -1.45
N GLU A 149 -3.15 -5.48 -1.67
CA GLU A 149 -1.96 -5.71 -0.84
C GLU A 149 -0.70 -5.17 -1.51
N GLY A 150 0.25 -4.71 -0.69
CA GLY A 150 1.55 -4.23 -1.14
C GLY A 150 2.58 -5.36 -1.31
N SER A 151 3.72 -5.03 -1.91
CA SER A 151 4.87 -5.91 -2.06
C SER A 151 4.51 -7.28 -2.67
N THR A 152 4.94 -8.36 -2.04
CA THR A 152 4.65 -9.74 -2.44
C THR A 152 3.67 -10.44 -1.50
N ILE A 153 2.96 -9.70 -0.66
CA ILE A 153 2.02 -10.28 0.30
C ILE A 153 0.88 -10.97 -0.47
N GLY A 154 0.76 -12.29 -0.27
CA GLY A 154 -0.25 -13.10 -0.94
C GLY A 154 -0.05 -13.32 -2.43
N LEU A 155 1.13 -12.98 -2.98
CA LEU A 155 1.47 -13.31 -4.35
C LEU A 155 1.79 -14.81 -4.47
N GLU A 156 1.16 -15.48 -5.44
CA GLU A 156 1.41 -16.88 -5.77
C GLU A 156 1.76 -17.00 -7.25
N ILE A 157 2.80 -17.77 -7.56
CA ILE A 157 3.13 -18.16 -8.94
C ILE A 157 2.72 -19.61 -9.12
N VAL A 158 1.78 -19.87 -10.02
CA VAL A 158 1.24 -21.19 -10.26
C VAL A 158 1.76 -21.70 -11.60
N TYR A 159 2.60 -22.72 -11.56
CA TYR A 159 3.21 -23.32 -12.75
C TYR A 159 2.33 -24.43 -13.37
N GLU A 160 1.56 -25.14 -12.53
CA GLU A 160 0.76 -26.29 -12.91
C GLU A 160 -0.71 -26.06 -12.51
N LYS A 161 -1.63 -26.41 -13.41
CA LYS A 161 -3.07 -26.19 -13.19
C LYS A 161 -3.63 -26.95 -11.98
N GLU A 162 -3.05 -28.09 -11.66
CA GLU A 162 -3.45 -28.95 -10.55
C GLU A 162 -3.30 -28.23 -9.19
N LYS A 163 -2.36 -27.27 -9.10
CA LYS A 163 -2.10 -26.45 -7.90
C LYS A 163 -2.95 -25.18 -7.83
N LEU A 164 -3.69 -24.86 -8.91
CA LEU A 164 -4.39 -23.58 -9.04
C LEU A 164 -5.44 -23.36 -7.93
N LYS A 165 -6.28 -24.34 -7.67
CA LYS A 165 -7.37 -24.21 -6.67
C LYS A 165 -6.84 -23.98 -5.26
N GLU A 166 -5.75 -24.62 -4.89
CA GLU A 166 -5.11 -24.40 -3.59
C GLU A 166 -4.46 -23.02 -3.47
N ALA A 167 -3.78 -22.59 -4.53
CA ALA A 167 -3.23 -21.23 -4.59
C ALA A 167 -4.34 -20.16 -4.49
N LEU A 168 -5.46 -20.33 -5.19
CA LEU A 168 -6.63 -19.47 -5.10
C LEU A 168 -7.18 -19.38 -3.67
N LYS A 169 -7.30 -20.53 -2.95
CA LYS A 169 -7.73 -20.52 -1.54
C LYS A 169 -6.81 -19.66 -0.68
N ARG A 170 -5.48 -19.78 -0.84
CA ARG A 170 -4.52 -19.00 -0.07
C ARG A 170 -4.60 -17.51 -0.40
N VAL A 171 -4.66 -17.15 -1.67
CA VAL A 171 -4.75 -15.74 -2.11
C VAL A 171 -6.06 -15.10 -1.64
N PHE A 172 -7.19 -15.78 -1.81
CA PHE A 172 -8.48 -15.27 -1.34
C PHE A 172 -8.60 -15.17 0.18
N ALA A 173 -7.94 -16.05 0.94
CA ALA A 173 -7.89 -15.94 2.40
C ALA A 173 -7.22 -14.63 2.86
N ILE A 174 -6.25 -14.12 2.09
CA ILE A 174 -5.60 -12.83 2.36
C ILE A 174 -6.50 -11.67 1.92
N ALA A 175 -7.08 -11.75 0.71
CA ALA A 175 -7.92 -10.70 0.13
C ALA A 175 -9.23 -10.48 0.90
N VAL A 176 -9.87 -11.55 1.40
CA VAL A 176 -11.14 -11.49 2.17
C VAL A 176 -10.99 -10.73 3.49
N SER A 177 -9.81 -10.65 4.05
CA SER A 177 -9.55 -9.87 5.28
C SER A 177 -9.79 -8.36 5.10
N TYR A 178 -10.07 -7.87 3.88
CA TYR A 178 -10.17 -6.45 3.54
C TYR A 178 -11.35 -6.08 2.63
N THR A 179 -12.26 -7.00 2.37
CA THR A 179 -13.49 -6.67 1.65
C THR A 179 -14.57 -6.26 2.64
N HIS A 180 -14.75 -4.98 2.77
CA HIS A 180 -16.01 -4.40 3.21
C HIS A 180 -16.77 -3.92 1.99
#